data_7c4ad7db971bbdc49a58bd7c8dbcef4f
#
_entry.id   7c4ad7db971bbdc49a58bd7c8dbcef4f
#
_cell.length_a   1.000
_cell.length_b   1.000
_cell.length_c   1.000
_cell.angle_alpha   90.00
_cell.angle_beta   90.00
_cell.angle_gamma   90.00
#
_symmetry.space_group_name_H-M   'P 1'
#
loop_
_entity.id
_entity.type
_entity.pdbx_description
1 polymer ?
#
loop_
_entity_poly.entity_id
_entity_poly.type
_entity_poly.pdbx_seq_one_letter_code
_entity_poly.pdbx_strand_id
1 'polypeptide(L)'
;MVGLRVATTSSRWIKVQFNTAQRELTLKIVYYGPGLSGKTTNLRALYERIVPALRGHLMTLDTADDRTLFFDTLPLVFKSGTLKVKLKLFTVPGQVMHNSTRRIVLQGADAIAFIADSQPAKRQENYKYWMNMVENLKINGLSIELLPHVVQWNKKDLGDDSTAQAVASMRRENKQPVFEAIAVRGEGVAETFLSLVDLTFERIDKVYLLSDKLGLNRQSFVEEVRRCLVDPPPYVPSGGA
;
A
#
# COMPACT_ATOMS: atom_id res chain seq x y z
N MET A 1 -19.27 2.30 -18.52
CA MET A 1 -17.84 2.15 -18.14
C MET A 1 -17.01 2.09 -19.42
N VAL A 2 -16.39 3.17 -19.82
CA VAL A 2 -15.50 3.20 -21.00
C VAL A 2 -14.09 3.33 -20.45
N GLY A 3 -13.37 2.19 -20.44
CA GLY A 3 -11.95 2.20 -20.10
C GLY A 3 -11.16 2.75 -21.29
N LEU A 4 -10.30 3.72 -21.03
CA LEU A 4 -9.37 4.24 -22.03
C LEU A 4 -8.39 3.10 -22.41
N ARG A 5 -8.62 2.45 -23.55
CA ARG A 5 -7.68 1.52 -24.16
C ARG A 5 -6.67 2.33 -24.99
N VAL A 6 -5.51 2.57 -24.42
CA VAL A 6 -4.35 2.97 -25.23
C VAL A 6 -3.60 1.69 -25.56
N ALA A 7 -3.73 1.25 -26.80
CA ALA A 7 -2.99 0.11 -27.31
C ALA A 7 -1.54 0.55 -27.57
N THR A 8 -0.62 0.13 -26.72
CA THR A 8 0.81 0.03 -27.04
C THR A 8 1.27 -1.39 -26.71
N THR A 9 2.05 -1.96 -27.60
CA THR A 9 2.37 -3.37 -27.79
C THR A 9 3.16 -4.07 -26.67
N SER A 10 3.27 -3.51 -25.47
CA SER A 10 3.98 -4.16 -24.34
C SER A 10 3.44 -3.88 -22.92
N SER A 11 2.27 -3.25 -22.76
CA SER A 11 1.75 -2.89 -21.43
C SER A 11 0.41 -3.56 -21.10
N ARG A 12 0.39 -4.90 -21.10
CA ARG A 12 -0.84 -5.71 -20.94
C ARG A 12 -1.45 -5.71 -19.52
N TRP A 13 -0.85 -5.03 -18.52
CA TRP A 13 -1.07 -5.38 -17.11
C TRP A 13 -1.45 -4.25 -16.14
N ILE A 14 -1.53 -3.00 -16.58
CA ILE A 14 -2.00 -1.90 -15.73
C ILE A 14 -3.35 -1.44 -16.26
N LYS A 15 -4.40 -1.69 -15.49
CA LYS A 15 -5.75 -1.16 -15.75
C LYS A 15 -6.11 -0.18 -14.65
N VAL A 16 -5.45 0.99 -14.64
CA VAL A 16 -5.87 2.08 -13.76
C VAL A 16 -7.32 2.43 -14.06
N GLN A 17 -8.14 2.56 -13.03
CA GLN A 17 -9.53 2.97 -13.19
C GLN A 17 -9.60 4.48 -13.40
N PHE A 18 -9.79 4.90 -14.63
CA PHE A 18 -9.99 6.30 -14.98
C PHE A 18 -11.41 6.53 -15.49
N ASN A 19 -12.17 7.36 -14.78
CA ASN A 19 -13.49 7.82 -15.23
C ASN A 19 -13.35 9.19 -15.89
N THR A 20 -13.40 9.22 -17.22
CA THR A 20 -13.24 10.44 -18.02
C THR A 20 -14.35 11.44 -17.79
N ALA A 21 -15.60 10.98 -17.63
CA ALA A 21 -16.76 11.85 -17.43
C ALA A 21 -16.68 12.61 -16.09
N GLN A 22 -16.16 11.95 -15.05
CA GLN A 22 -16.03 12.54 -13.71
C GLN A 22 -14.62 13.09 -13.45
N ARG A 23 -13.69 12.94 -14.42
CA ARG A 23 -12.27 13.26 -14.24
C ARG A 23 -11.71 12.64 -12.95
N GLU A 24 -12.04 11.37 -12.71
CA GLU A 24 -11.65 10.64 -11.49
C GLU A 24 -10.63 9.55 -11.81
N LEU A 25 -9.49 9.59 -11.11
CA LEU A 25 -8.47 8.56 -11.10
C LEU A 25 -8.61 7.75 -9.82
N THR A 26 -8.79 6.43 -9.93
CA THR A 26 -8.82 5.54 -8.77
C THR A 26 -7.62 4.61 -8.80
N LEU A 27 -6.86 4.55 -7.70
CA LEU A 27 -5.70 3.69 -7.50
C LEU A 27 -5.93 2.74 -6.33
N LYS A 28 -5.59 1.48 -6.52
CA LYS A 28 -5.70 0.42 -5.51
C LYS A 28 -4.34 0.08 -4.94
N ILE A 29 -4.16 0.33 -3.65
CA ILE A 29 -2.95 0.03 -2.89
C ILE A 29 -3.23 -1.10 -1.91
N VAL A 30 -2.40 -2.16 -1.92
CA VAL A 30 -2.60 -3.33 -1.06
C VAL A 30 -1.46 -3.46 -0.06
N TYR A 31 -1.81 -3.52 1.22
CA TYR A 31 -0.90 -3.83 2.32
C TYR A 31 -0.88 -5.35 2.52
N TYR A 32 0.24 -5.96 2.17
CA TYR A 32 0.45 -7.40 2.24
C TYR A 32 1.46 -7.77 3.33
N GLY A 33 1.42 -9.03 3.83
CA GLY A 33 2.35 -9.52 4.84
C GLY A 33 1.72 -10.53 5.77
N PRO A 34 2.53 -11.14 6.66
CA PRO A 34 2.07 -12.19 7.58
C PRO A 34 1.03 -11.70 8.58
N GLY A 35 0.43 -12.66 9.27
CA GLY A 35 -0.45 -12.39 10.40
C GLY A 35 0.24 -11.54 11.44
N LEU A 36 -0.49 -10.58 12.01
CA LEU A 36 0.02 -9.70 13.08
C LEU A 36 1.23 -8.83 12.71
N SER A 37 1.64 -8.75 11.45
CA SER A 37 2.76 -7.88 11.04
C SER A 37 2.46 -6.37 11.15
N GLY A 38 1.20 -6.00 11.42
CA GLY A 38 0.78 -4.60 11.63
C GLY A 38 0.20 -3.92 10.40
N LYS A 39 -0.34 -4.67 9.42
CA LYS A 39 -1.04 -4.11 8.25
C LYS A 39 -2.21 -3.20 8.64
N THR A 40 -3.14 -3.70 9.46
CA THR A 40 -4.26 -2.94 10.01
C THR A 40 -3.79 -1.75 10.83
N THR A 41 -2.73 -1.92 11.62
CA THR A 41 -2.13 -0.84 12.42
C THR A 41 -1.60 0.29 11.54
N ASN A 42 -0.97 -0.04 10.42
CA ASN A 42 -0.55 0.96 9.42
C ASN A 42 -1.74 1.75 8.86
N LEU A 43 -2.85 1.07 8.49
CA LEU A 43 -4.03 1.76 7.99
C LEU A 43 -4.68 2.65 9.06
N ARG A 44 -4.72 2.19 10.32
CA ARG A 44 -5.22 3.00 11.44
C ARG A 44 -4.35 4.23 11.68
N ALA A 45 -3.03 4.07 11.71
CA ALA A 45 -2.10 5.18 11.86
C ALA A 45 -2.20 6.21 10.71
N LEU A 46 -2.42 5.75 9.47
CA LEU A 46 -2.73 6.63 8.34
C LEU A 46 -4.09 7.31 8.51
N TYR A 47 -5.11 6.55 8.92
CA TYR A 47 -6.44 7.10 9.15
C TYR A 47 -6.43 8.25 10.15
N GLU A 48 -5.69 8.13 11.23
CA GLU A 48 -5.56 9.16 12.25
C GLU A 48 -4.84 10.42 11.72
N ARG A 49 -3.91 10.24 10.78
CA ARG A 49 -3.16 11.33 10.15
C ARG A 49 -3.89 12.01 9.00
N ILE A 50 -4.81 11.32 8.32
CA ILE A 50 -5.52 11.93 7.19
C ILE A 50 -6.54 12.95 7.69
N VAL A 51 -6.50 14.14 7.10
CA VAL A 51 -7.50 15.20 7.36
C VAL A 51 -8.93 14.63 7.25
N PRO A 52 -9.79 14.79 8.26
CA PRO A 52 -11.11 14.15 8.30
C PRO A 52 -11.99 14.37 7.08
N ALA A 53 -11.92 15.56 6.46
CA ALA A 53 -12.69 15.89 5.26
C ALA A 53 -12.26 15.10 3.99
N LEU A 54 -11.06 14.49 4.00
CA LEU A 54 -10.47 13.82 2.85
C LEU A 54 -10.47 12.28 2.99
N ARG A 55 -10.74 11.76 4.18
CA ARG A 55 -10.81 10.32 4.44
C ARG A 55 -12.25 9.82 4.44
N GLY A 56 -12.46 8.63 3.87
CA GLY A 56 -13.69 7.88 4.10
C GLY A 56 -13.62 7.08 5.41
N HIS A 57 -14.65 6.29 5.66
CA HIS A 57 -14.65 5.40 6.83
C HIS A 57 -13.60 4.30 6.67
N LEU A 58 -12.81 4.08 7.72
CA LEU A 58 -12.02 2.86 7.85
C LEU A 58 -12.99 1.72 8.13
N MET A 59 -13.13 0.80 7.20
CA MET A 59 -14.06 -0.31 7.30
C MET A 59 -13.28 -1.61 7.44
N THR A 60 -13.60 -2.39 8.45
CA THR A 60 -13.22 -3.80 8.55
C THR A 60 -14.38 -4.61 8.03
N LEU A 61 -14.18 -5.35 6.96
CA LEU A 61 -15.19 -6.25 6.41
C LEU A 61 -15.04 -7.61 7.07
N ASP A 62 -16.00 -7.91 7.92
CA ASP A 62 -16.19 -9.20 8.58
C ASP A 62 -17.45 -9.84 8.01
N THR A 63 -17.34 -11.02 7.43
CA THR A 63 -18.51 -11.73 6.94
C THR A 63 -18.91 -12.79 7.97
N ALA A 64 -20.13 -12.73 8.42
CA ALA A 64 -20.70 -13.57 9.49
C ALA A 64 -20.85 -15.06 9.14
N ASP A 65 -20.67 -15.45 7.87
CA ASP A 65 -20.67 -16.83 7.44
C ASP A 65 -19.24 -17.39 7.39
N ASP A 66 -19.00 -18.60 7.86
CA ASP A 66 -17.75 -19.38 8.00
C ASP A 66 -16.63 -19.22 6.93
N ARG A 67 -16.73 -18.22 6.06
CA ARG A 67 -15.77 -17.84 5.01
C ARG A 67 -15.37 -16.37 5.12
N THR A 68 -14.81 -15.99 6.23
CA THR A 68 -14.49 -14.61 6.60
C THR A 68 -13.48 -13.97 5.67
N LEU A 69 -13.93 -13.00 4.90
CA LEU A 69 -13.08 -12.09 4.12
C LEU A 69 -12.67 -10.93 5.03
N PHE A 70 -11.70 -11.15 5.94
CA PHE A 70 -11.17 -10.08 6.76
C PHE A 70 -10.20 -9.24 5.94
N PHE A 71 -10.59 -8.05 5.56
CA PHE A 71 -9.68 -7.03 5.07
C PHE A 71 -10.17 -5.64 5.49
N ASP A 72 -9.22 -4.77 5.80
CA ASP A 72 -9.55 -3.38 6.06
C ASP A 72 -9.48 -2.60 4.75
N THR A 73 -10.31 -1.59 4.62
CA THR A 73 -10.25 -0.63 3.51
C THR A 73 -10.31 0.79 4.03
N LEU A 74 -9.42 1.63 3.49
CA LEU A 74 -9.36 3.06 3.79
C LEU A 74 -9.33 3.84 2.47
N PRO A 75 -10.42 4.55 2.11
CA PRO A 75 -10.41 5.46 0.98
C PRO A 75 -9.88 6.83 1.38
N LEU A 76 -8.98 7.38 0.57
CA LEU A 76 -8.50 8.76 0.63
C LEU A 76 -8.87 9.45 -0.69
N VAL A 77 -9.50 10.62 -0.61
CA VAL A 77 -9.95 11.39 -1.78
C VAL A 77 -9.38 12.79 -1.72
N PHE A 78 -8.70 13.22 -2.78
CA PHE A 78 -8.15 14.57 -2.91
C PHE A 78 -8.23 15.05 -4.37
N LYS A 79 -7.88 16.31 -4.61
CA LYS A 79 -7.77 16.87 -5.95
C LYS A 79 -6.31 17.03 -6.32
N SER A 80 -5.97 16.67 -7.56
CA SER A 80 -4.66 16.93 -8.16
C SER A 80 -4.89 17.57 -9.52
N GLY A 81 -4.55 18.86 -9.62
CA GLY A 81 -4.93 19.68 -10.75
C GLY A 81 -6.45 19.66 -10.97
N THR A 82 -6.86 19.22 -12.17
CA THR A 82 -8.27 19.08 -12.52
C THR A 82 -8.88 17.71 -12.23
N LEU A 83 -8.06 16.78 -11.70
CA LEU A 83 -8.51 15.42 -11.39
C LEU A 83 -8.96 15.28 -9.94
N LYS A 84 -9.99 14.49 -9.74
CA LYS A 84 -10.31 13.89 -8.46
C LYS A 84 -9.56 12.56 -8.35
N VAL A 85 -8.70 12.43 -7.35
CA VAL A 85 -7.92 11.23 -7.10
C VAL A 85 -8.51 10.48 -5.91
N LYS A 86 -8.69 9.18 -6.09
CA LYS A 86 -9.16 8.28 -5.04
C LYS A 86 -8.13 7.18 -4.84
N LEU A 87 -7.45 7.19 -3.69
CA LEU A 87 -6.60 6.10 -3.27
C LEU A 87 -7.43 5.16 -2.40
N LYS A 88 -7.51 3.89 -2.79
CA LYS A 88 -8.17 2.84 -2.03
C LYS A 88 -7.12 1.93 -1.43
N LEU A 89 -6.91 2.01 -0.13
CA LEU A 89 -5.96 1.19 0.60
C LEU A 89 -6.68 -0.04 1.15
N PHE A 90 -6.08 -1.21 0.98
CA PHE A 90 -6.62 -2.49 1.44
C PHE A 90 -5.57 -3.26 2.24
N THR A 91 -5.98 -3.99 3.27
CA THR A 91 -5.15 -5.03 3.88
C THR A 91 -5.55 -6.41 3.36
N VAL A 92 -4.66 -7.39 3.47
CA VAL A 92 -5.01 -8.80 3.25
C VAL A 92 -5.08 -9.53 4.58
N PRO A 93 -5.92 -10.59 4.68
CA PRO A 93 -5.95 -11.43 5.88
C PRO A 93 -4.60 -12.13 6.07
N GLY A 94 -4.11 -12.08 7.33
CA GLY A 94 -2.80 -12.60 7.67
C GLY A 94 -2.79 -14.09 8.05
N GLN A 95 -3.92 -14.78 8.06
CA GLN A 95 -4.00 -16.20 8.40
C GLN A 95 -3.76 -17.08 7.16
N VAL A 96 -3.10 -18.24 7.36
CA VAL A 96 -2.69 -19.14 6.26
C VAL A 96 -3.88 -19.63 5.43
N MET A 97 -4.99 -19.95 6.09
CA MET A 97 -6.21 -20.51 5.45
C MET A 97 -6.88 -19.56 4.44
N HIS A 98 -6.58 -18.26 4.47
CA HIS A 98 -7.23 -17.26 3.61
C HIS A 98 -6.45 -16.93 2.32
N ASN A 99 -5.76 -17.91 1.70
CA ASN A 99 -4.99 -17.66 0.49
C ASN A 99 -5.84 -17.19 -0.69
N SER A 100 -7.04 -17.76 -0.85
CA SER A 100 -7.99 -17.35 -1.89
C SER A 100 -8.41 -15.88 -1.74
N THR A 101 -8.67 -15.44 -0.51
CA THR A 101 -8.99 -14.05 -0.19
C THR A 101 -7.84 -13.12 -0.51
N ARG A 102 -6.60 -13.47 -0.11
CA ARG A 102 -5.41 -12.67 -0.46
C ARG A 102 -5.27 -12.48 -1.96
N ARG A 103 -5.51 -13.55 -2.74
CA ARG A 103 -5.49 -13.50 -4.21
C ARG A 103 -6.56 -12.56 -4.76
N ILE A 104 -7.80 -12.63 -4.24
CA ILE A 104 -8.90 -11.73 -4.65
C ILE A 104 -8.56 -10.26 -4.33
N VAL A 105 -8.04 -9.98 -3.13
CA VAL A 105 -7.65 -8.62 -2.75
C VAL A 105 -6.52 -8.08 -3.64
N LEU A 106 -5.60 -8.92 -4.11
CA LEU A 106 -4.53 -8.51 -5.04
C LEU A 106 -5.01 -8.25 -6.47
N GLN A 107 -6.22 -8.68 -6.86
CA GLN A 107 -6.74 -8.43 -8.21
C GLN A 107 -6.83 -6.93 -8.48
N GLY A 108 -6.20 -6.51 -9.57
CA GLY A 108 -6.21 -5.10 -9.97
C GLY A 108 -5.49 -4.17 -8.99
N ALA A 109 -4.53 -4.67 -8.21
CA ALA A 109 -3.65 -3.84 -7.41
C ALA A 109 -2.76 -2.98 -8.31
N ASP A 110 -2.67 -1.69 -8.01
CA ASP A 110 -1.80 -0.74 -8.69
C ASP A 110 -0.45 -0.58 -7.97
N ALA A 111 -0.43 -0.88 -6.66
CA ALA A 111 0.78 -0.84 -5.83
C ALA A 111 0.66 -1.72 -4.58
N ILE A 112 1.81 -2.11 -4.01
CA ILE A 112 1.88 -2.97 -2.81
C ILE A 112 2.83 -2.39 -1.77
N ALA A 113 2.39 -2.35 -0.51
CA ALA A 113 3.25 -2.25 0.66
C ALA A 113 3.38 -3.65 1.30
N PHE A 114 4.58 -4.23 1.26
CA PHE A 114 4.84 -5.46 2.00
C PHE A 114 5.28 -5.13 3.42
N ILE A 115 4.47 -5.53 4.39
CA ILE A 115 4.70 -5.26 5.81
C ILE A 115 5.29 -6.51 6.47
N ALA A 116 6.60 -6.49 6.65
CA ALA A 116 7.35 -7.51 7.38
C ALA A 116 7.33 -7.23 8.89
N ASP A 117 7.43 -8.28 9.70
CA ASP A 117 7.62 -8.18 11.14
C ASP A 117 9.12 -8.25 11.47
N SER A 118 9.65 -7.26 12.17
CA SER A 118 11.08 -7.15 12.49
C SER A 118 11.55 -8.16 13.53
N GLN A 119 10.68 -8.86 14.23
CA GLN A 119 11.06 -9.87 15.21
C GLN A 119 11.85 -10.99 14.54
N PRO A 120 13.03 -11.41 15.09
CA PRO A 120 13.89 -12.45 14.50
C PRO A 120 13.16 -13.76 14.24
N ALA A 121 12.28 -14.17 15.15
CA ALA A 121 11.46 -15.37 15.02
C ALA A 121 10.49 -15.34 13.84
N LYS A 122 10.22 -14.15 13.25
CA LYS A 122 9.27 -13.94 12.15
C LYS A 122 9.92 -13.95 10.76
N ARG A 123 11.23 -14.06 10.64
CA ARG A 123 11.93 -14.02 9.35
C ARG A 123 11.41 -15.05 8.36
N GLN A 124 11.28 -16.30 8.82
CA GLN A 124 10.82 -17.38 7.94
C GLN A 124 9.35 -17.17 7.51
N GLU A 125 8.53 -16.62 8.40
CA GLU A 125 7.14 -16.27 8.09
C GLU A 125 7.07 -15.12 7.09
N ASN A 126 7.89 -14.07 7.26
CA ASN A 126 8.00 -12.97 6.29
C ASN A 126 8.35 -13.51 4.89
N TYR A 127 9.36 -14.39 4.79
CA TYR A 127 9.76 -14.98 3.52
C TYR A 127 8.64 -15.80 2.87
N LYS A 128 7.94 -16.63 3.64
CA LYS A 128 6.80 -17.42 3.15
C LYS A 128 5.70 -16.52 2.58
N TYR A 129 5.38 -15.41 3.25
CA TYR A 129 4.35 -14.48 2.79
C TYR A 129 4.80 -13.65 1.60
N TRP A 130 6.09 -13.33 1.49
CA TRP A 130 6.65 -12.72 0.29
C TRP A 130 6.48 -13.63 -0.93
N MET A 131 6.88 -14.88 -0.82
CA MET A 131 6.73 -15.86 -1.90
C MET A 131 5.25 -16.10 -2.26
N ASN A 132 4.38 -16.17 -1.25
CA ASN A 132 2.93 -16.29 -1.47
C ASN A 132 2.34 -15.07 -2.20
N MET A 133 2.82 -13.87 -1.89
CA MET A 133 2.44 -12.65 -2.61
C MET A 133 2.84 -12.74 -4.09
N VAL A 134 4.09 -13.09 -4.37
CA VAL A 134 4.62 -13.21 -5.73
C VAL A 134 3.82 -14.24 -6.53
N GLU A 135 3.52 -15.40 -5.94
CA GLU A 135 2.71 -16.43 -6.57
C GLU A 135 1.28 -15.95 -6.87
N ASN A 136 0.61 -15.32 -5.89
CA ASN A 136 -0.75 -14.79 -6.07
C ASN A 136 -0.80 -13.68 -7.12
N LEU A 137 0.22 -12.83 -7.20
CA LEU A 137 0.35 -11.83 -8.26
C LEU A 137 0.46 -12.49 -9.63
N LYS A 138 1.33 -13.50 -9.77
CA LYS A 138 1.50 -14.26 -11.01
C LYS A 138 0.19 -14.91 -11.47
N ILE A 139 -0.58 -15.51 -10.55
CA ILE A 139 -1.89 -16.10 -10.84
C ILE A 139 -2.88 -15.03 -11.32
N ASN A 140 -2.81 -13.82 -10.77
CA ASN A 140 -3.63 -12.68 -11.19
C ASN A 140 -3.11 -12.01 -12.47
N GLY A 141 -2.04 -12.54 -13.07
CA GLY A 141 -1.41 -11.98 -14.27
C GLY A 141 -0.65 -10.69 -14.00
N LEU A 142 -0.20 -10.44 -12.77
CA LEU A 142 0.64 -9.32 -12.36
C LEU A 142 2.07 -9.80 -12.12
N SER A 143 3.05 -8.92 -12.34
CA SER A 143 4.46 -9.16 -12.06
C SER A 143 4.94 -8.20 -10.99
N ILE A 144 5.64 -8.73 -9.98
CA ILE A 144 6.21 -7.90 -8.91
C ILE A 144 7.30 -6.96 -9.44
N GLU A 145 8.02 -7.34 -10.49
CA GLU A 145 9.08 -6.53 -11.11
C GLU A 145 8.51 -5.27 -11.78
N LEU A 146 7.25 -5.33 -12.22
CA LEU A 146 6.56 -4.24 -12.89
C LEU A 146 5.62 -3.46 -11.98
N LEU A 147 5.27 -4.02 -10.84
CA LEU A 147 4.32 -3.42 -9.91
C LEU A 147 5.07 -2.54 -8.90
N PRO A 148 4.70 -1.25 -8.76
CA PRO A 148 5.23 -0.41 -7.69
C PRO A 148 5.07 -1.07 -6.33
N HIS A 149 6.17 -1.23 -5.61
CA HIS A 149 6.10 -1.80 -4.28
C HIS A 149 7.20 -1.26 -3.36
N VAL A 150 6.93 -1.31 -2.08
CA VAL A 150 7.87 -0.99 -1.00
C VAL A 150 7.87 -2.11 0.03
N VAL A 151 8.96 -2.25 0.76
CA VAL A 151 9.06 -3.15 1.91
C VAL A 151 9.15 -2.32 3.17
N GLN A 152 8.28 -2.60 4.14
CA GLN A 152 8.33 -1.99 5.46
C GLN A 152 8.62 -3.06 6.52
N TRP A 153 9.71 -2.90 7.24
CA TRP A 153 10.02 -3.68 8.44
C TRP A 153 9.39 -2.98 9.64
N ASN A 154 8.20 -3.47 9.99
CA ASN A 154 7.43 -2.95 11.12
C ASN A 154 7.86 -3.59 12.44
N LYS A 155 7.53 -2.97 13.57
CA LYS A 155 7.96 -3.35 14.91
C LYS A 155 9.49 -3.33 15.05
N LYS A 156 10.11 -2.29 14.51
CA LYS A 156 11.55 -2.08 14.60
C LYS A 156 12.08 -2.18 16.04
N ASP A 157 11.29 -1.71 17.00
CA ASP A 157 11.54 -1.77 18.43
C ASP A 157 11.63 -3.19 19.01
N LEU A 158 11.17 -4.22 18.27
CA LEU A 158 11.27 -5.63 18.63
C LEU A 158 12.28 -6.41 17.77
N GLY A 159 13.01 -5.71 16.89
CA GLY A 159 14.08 -6.27 16.08
C GLY A 159 15.40 -6.36 16.86
N ASP A 160 16.33 -7.12 16.31
CA ASP A 160 17.71 -7.26 16.79
C ASP A 160 18.73 -6.74 15.77
N ASP A 161 20.02 -6.76 16.15
CA ASP A 161 21.11 -6.33 15.26
C ASP A 161 21.14 -7.10 13.94
N SER A 162 20.79 -8.39 13.96
CA SER A 162 20.74 -9.21 12.75
C SER A 162 19.62 -8.79 11.81
N THR A 163 18.49 -8.31 12.35
CA THR A 163 17.40 -7.71 11.57
C THR A 163 17.83 -6.36 11.00
N ALA A 164 18.48 -5.52 11.79
CA ALA A 164 18.99 -4.23 11.33
C ALA A 164 20.02 -4.40 10.18
N GLN A 165 20.92 -5.37 10.28
CA GLN A 165 21.88 -5.71 9.22
C GLN A 165 21.17 -6.20 7.95
N ALA A 166 20.15 -7.07 8.08
CA ALA A 166 19.36 -7.54 6.94
C ALA A 166 18.65 -6.38 6.24
N VAL A 167 18.05 -5.46 6.98
CA VAL A 167 17.40 -4.24 6.42
C VAL A 167 18.44 -3.37 5.71
N ALA A 168 19.63 -3.17 6.31
CA ALA A 168 20.69 -2.39 5.68
C ALA A 168 21.21 -3.03 4.39
N SER A 169 21.32 -4.36 4.33
CA SER A 169 21.69 -5.09 3.11
C SER A 169 20.59 -4.94 2.04
N MET A 170 19.34 -5.13 2.42
CA MET A 170 18.20 -4.92 1.49
C MET A 170 18.19 -3.52 0.89
N ARG A 171 18.46 -2.47 1.69
CA ARG A 171 18.54 -1.09 1.19
C ARG A 171 19.66 -0.88 0.17
N ARG A 172 20.78 -1.62 0.30
CA ARG A 172 21.89 -1.53 -0.66
C ARG A 172 21.67 -2.33 -1.93
N GLU A 173 21.05 -3.49 -1.83
CA GLU A 173 20.93 -4.47 -2.90
C GLU A 173 19.63 -4.32 -3.70
N ASN A 174 18.55 -3.87 -3.07
CA ASN A 174 17.25 -3.75 -3.71
C ASN A 174 17.09 -2.41 -4.42
N LYS A 175 16.46 -2.47 -5.58
CA LYS A 175 16.01 -1.27 -6.31
C LYS A 175 14.78 -0.63 -5.66
N GLN A 176 14.08 -1.37 -4.81
CA GLN A 176 12.83 -0.92 -4.18
C GLN A 176 13.12 -0.31 -2.81
N PRO A 177 12.41 0.76 -2.43
CA PRO A 177 12.57 1.38 -1.13
C PRO A 177 12.25 0.43 0.03
N VAL A 178 13.10 0.48 1.06
CA VAL A 178 12.95 -0.31 2.28
C VAL A 178 12.86 0.64 3.47
N PHE A 179 11.80 0.51 4.25
CA PHE A 179 11.50 1.35 5.41
C PHE A 179 11.53 0.52 6.70
N GLU A 180 11.83 1.18 7.79
CA GLU A 180 11.62 0.69 9.14
C GLU A 180 10.49 1.47 9.78
N ALA A 181 9.64 0.81 10.58
CA ALA A 181 8.49 1.43 11.18
C ALA A 181 8.18 0.88 12.58
N ILE A 182 7.51 1.72 13.36
CA ILE A 182 6.80 1.34 14.59
C ILE A 182 5.36 1.82 14.42
N ALA A 183 4.55 1.04 13.72
CA ALA A 183 3.24 1.49 13.27
C ALA A 183 2.28 1.87 14.41
N VAL A 184 2.42 1.27 15.59
CA VAL A 184 1.63 1.65 16.78
C VAL A 184 1.92 3.07 17.28
N ARG A 185 3.10 3.63 16.91
CA ARG A 185 3.47 5.00 17.19
C ARG A 185 3.33 5.91 15.94
N GLY A 186 2.92 5.34 14.82
CA GLY A 186 2.87 6.03 13.54
C GLY A 186 4.23 6.32 12.89
N GLU A 187 5.33 5.87 13.48
CA GLU A 187 6.70 6.06 12.97
C GLU A 187 6.92 5.24 11.69
N GLY A 188 7.48 5.85 10.64
CA GLY A 188 7.78 5.22 9.35
C GLY A 188 6.57 4.91 8.47
N VAL A 189 5.34 5.17 8.96
CA VAL A 189 4.10 4.84 8.24
C VAL A 189 3.83 5.81 7.10
N ALA A 190 3.93 7.11 7.35
CA ALA A 190 3.71 8.14 6.33
C ALA A 190 4.78 8.09 5.24
N GLU A 191 6.04 7.90 5.61
CA GLU A 191 7.18 7.80 4.70
C GLU A 191 7.02 6.59 3.76
N THR A 192 6.63 5.42 4.31
CA THR A 192 6.32 4.23 3.52
C THR A 192 5.20 4.50 2.51
N PHE A 193 4.11 5.12 2.96
CA PHE A 193 2.95 5.42 2.12
C PHE A 193 3.28 6.43 1.02
N LEU A 194 3.92 7.55 1.36
CA LEU A 194 4.29 8.58 0.40
C LEU A 194 5.27 8.08 -0.67
N SER A 195 6.26 7.28 -0.27
CA SER A 195 7.17 6.64 -1.23
C SER A 195 6.43 5.69 -2.17
N LEU A 196 5.48 4.91 -1.67
CA LEU A 196 4.68 4.04 -2.52
C LEU A 196 3.79 4.81 -3.49
N VAL A 197 3.20 5.92 -3.05
CA VAL A 197 2.42 6.83 -3.91
C VAL A 197 3.30 7.43 -5.01
N ASP A 198 4.50 7.85 -4.67
CA ASP A 198 5.48 8.42 -5.61
C ASP A 198 5.86 7.42 -6.72
N LEU A 199 6.22 6.19 -6.34
CA LEU A 199 6.50 5.10 -7.28
C LEU A 199 5.28 4.75 -8.16
N THR A 200 4.09 4.80 -7.55
CA THR A 200 2.84 4.51 -8.26
C THR A 200 2.58 5.57 -9.31
N PHE A 201 2.72 6.86 -8.96
CA PHE A 201 2.59 7.95 -9.92
C PHE A 201 3.59 7.81 -11.06
N GLU A 202 4.88 7.60 -10.76
CA GLU A 202 5.92 7.41 -11.78
C GLU A 202 5.55 6.30 -12.77
N ARG A 203 5.00 5.19 -12.26
CA ARG A 203 4.64 4.06 -13.10
C ARG A 203 3.42 4.34 -13.98
N ILE A 204 2.37 4.94 -13.41
CA ILE A 204 1.16 5.26 -14.17
C ILE A 204 1.41 6.37 -15.19
N ASP A 205 2.27 7.34 -14.87
CA ASP A 205 2.63 8.41 -15.79
C ASP A 205 3.38 7.88 -17.00
N LYS A 206 4.34 6.96 -16.82
CA LYS A 206 5.05 6.28 -17.93
C LYS A 206 4.09 5.55 -18.89
N VAL A 207 2.95 5.06 -18.39
CA VAL A 207 2.01 4.28 -19.21
C VAL A 207 0.92 5.16 -19.83
N TYR A 208 0.39 6.12 -19.06
CA TYR A 208 -0.77 6.92 -19.45
C TYR A 208 -0.44 8.34 -19.89
N LEU A 209 0.82 8.78 -19.70
CA LEU A 209 1.31 10.13 -20.03
C LEU A 209 0.45 11.20 -19.31
N LEU A 210 0.24 11.02 -18.01
CA LEU A 210 -0.62 11.92 -17.23
C LEU A 210 -0.03 13.32 -17.14
N SER A 211 1.30 13.41 -17.06
CA SER A 211 2.02 14.68 -17.07
C SER A 211 1.76 15.45 -18.38
N ASP A 212 1.88 14.77 -19.52
CA ASP A 212 1.71 15.39 -20.84
C ASP A 212 0.24 15.71 -21.14
N LYS A 213 -0.65 14.76 -20.87
CA LYS A 213 -2.08 14.87 -21.26
C LYS A 213 -2.92 15.69 -20.31
N LEU A 214 -2.58 15.70 -19.02
CA LEU A 214 -3.40 16.29 -17.96
C LEU A 214 -2.65 17.36 -17.17
N GLY A 215 -1.38 17.62 -17.48
CA GLY A 215 -0.53 18.58 -16.79
C GLY A 215 -0.25 18.20 -15.32
N LEU A 216 -0.32 16.91 -14.98
CA LEU A 216 -0.05 16.44 -13.64
C LEU A 216 1.47 16.33 -13.43
N ASN A 217 1.98 17.02 -12.42
CA ASN A 217 3.39 16.94 -12.05
C ASN A 217 3.57 15.95 -10.88
N ARG A 218 4.54 15.01 -11.00
CA ARG A 218 4.86 14.00 -9.98
C ARG A 218 5.08 14.61 -8.60
N GLN A 219 5.92 15.64 -8.53
CA GLN A 219 6.25 16.28 -7.27
C GLN A 219 5.03 16.94 -6.63
N SER A 220 4.24 17.66 -7.43
CA SER A 220 3.00 18.28 -6.96
C SER A 220 1.98 17.24 -6.49
N PHE A 221 1.86 16.11 -7.22
CA PHE A 221 0.96 15.02 -6.84
C PHE A 221 1.30 14.44 -5.46
N VAL A 222 2.58 14.12 -5.23
CA VAL A 222 3.04 13.60 -3.93
C VAL A 222 2.87 14.63 -2.83
N GLU A 223 3.13 15.91 -3.11
CA GLU A 223 2.97 17.00 -2.14
C GLU A 223 1.48 17.20 -1.78
N GLU A 224 0.56 17.06 -2.72
CA GLU A 224 -0.87 17.11 -2.44
C GLU A 224 -1.30 15.96 -1.52
N VAL A 225 -0.77 14.73 -1.74
CA VAL A 225 -0.99 13.61 -0.81
C VAL A 225 -0.37 13.90 0.56
N ARG A 226 0.83 14.48 0.61
CA ARG A 226 1.48 14.89 1.86
C ARG A 226 0.63 15.87 2.64
N ARG A 227 0.03 16.88 1.99
CA ARG A 227 -0.87 17.85 2.62
C ARG A 227 -2.17 17.24 3.14
N CYS A 228 -2.54 16.04 2.65
CA CYS A 228 -3.66 15.31 3.23
C CYS A 228 -3.32 14.68 4.59
N LEU A 229 -2.03 14.64 4.95
CA LEU A 229 -1.57 14.06 6.20
C LEU A 229 -1.22 15.18 7.18
N VAL A 230 -1.73 15.09 8.40
CA VAL A 230 -1.34 15.93 9.53
C VAL A 230 -0.39 15.18 10.44
N ASP A 231 0.40 15.90 11.22
CA ASP A 231 1.22 15.27 12.25
C ASP A 231 0.31 14.54 13.25
N PRO A 232 0.67 13.31 13.65
CA PRO A 232 -0.12 12.58 14.61
C PRO A 232 -0.09 13.31 15.97
N PRO A 233 -1.16 13.19 16.75
CA PRO A 233 -1.08 13.58 18.15
C PRO A 233 0.06 12.79 18.82
N PRO A 234 0.73 13.36 19.84
CA PRO A 234 1.79 12.68 20.56
C PRO A 234 1.26 11.31 21.07
N TYR A 235 2.06 10.28 20.87
CA TYR A 235 1.73 8.93 21.34
C TYR A 235 1.56 8.96 22.87
N VAL A 236 0.35 8.73 23.33
CA VAL A 236 0.06 8.48 24.74
C VAL A 236 -0.02 6.97 24.91
N PRO A 237 0.91 6.32 25.67
CA PRO A 237 0.78 4.90 25.98
C PRO A 237 -0.57 4.69 26.66
N SER A 238 -1.41 3.81 26.12
CA SER A 238 -2.59 3.35 26.83
C SER A 238 -2.10 2.75 28.15
N GLY A 239 -2.34 3.47 29.25
CA GLY A 239 -1.95 3.05 30.57
C GLY A 239 -2.49 1.65 30.81
N GLY A 240 -1.61 0.71 31.14
CA GLY A 240 -1.99 -0.59 31.59
C GLY A 240 -2.85 -0.43 32.84
N ALA A 241 -4.08 -0.87 32.75
CA ALA A 241 -4.92 -1.18 33.90
C ALA A 241 -4.86 -2.69 34.13
#